data_b3e06274a608abd7b9010ee87bf922ae
#
_entry.id   b3e06274a608abd7b9010ee87bf922ae
#
_cell.length_a   1.000
_cell.length_b   1.000
_cell.length_c   1.000
_cell.angle_alpha   90.00
_cell.angle_beta   90.00
_cell.angle_gamma   90.00
#
_symmetry.space_group_name_H-M   'P 1'
#
loop_
_entity.id
_entity.type
_entity.pdbx_description
1 polymer ?
#
loop_
_entity_poly.entity_id
_entity_poly.type
_entity_poly.pdbx_seq_one_letter_code
_entity_poly.pdbx_strand_id
1 'polypeptide(L)'
;MKQKVISRLIVVAAMACLIMIGYSSASAQQSISSSLGVVPYPSKGQSQAQQNKDEGECYAWAKQQTGIDPVAVASAPPPPSGPAAGGGERVKGAARGAAGGAAVGAIAGDTGKGAAVGAVVGTMAGGRQARQKQSAQEQQAQNAKSGTLQHFNKAFGACLEGRGYVVK
;
A
#
# COMPACT_ATOMS: atom_id res chain seq x y z
N MET A 1 56.70 11.11 -37.00
CA MET A 1 55.35 11.75 -37.02
C MET A 1 54.25 10.89 -36.37
N LYS A 2 54.19 9.59 -36.59
CA LYS A 2 53.17 8.69 -36.04
C LYS A 2 53.10 8.68 -34.50
N GLN A 3 54.24 8.73 -33.81
CA GLN A 3 54.30 8.63 -32.34
C GLN A 3 53.72 9.88 -31.64
N LYS A 4 53.88 11.09 -32.22
CA LYS A 4 53.26 12.32 -31.69
C LYS A 4 51.74 12.36 -31.86
N VAL A 5 51.21 11.73 -32.91
CA VAL A 5 49.77 11.63 -33.16
C VAL A 5 49.12 10.67 -32.17
N ILE A 6 49.76 9.52 -31.90
CA ILE A 6 49.27 8.51 -30.93
C ILE A 6 49.27 9.11 -29.52
N SER A 7 50.32 9.83 -29.12
CA SER A 7 50.37 10.48 -27.81
C SER A 7 49.24 11.52 -27.62
N ARG A 8 48.94 12.30 -28.65
CA ARG A 8 47.83 13.28 -28.59
C ARG A 8 46.47 12.62 -28.52
N LEU A 9 46.25 11.50 -29.20
CA LEU A 9 45.03 10.73 -29.14
C LEU A 9 44.80 10.12 -27.75
N ILE A 10 45.84 9.61 -27.09
CA ILE A 10 45.77 9.07 -25.73
C ILE A 10 45.41 10.16 -24.72
N VAL A 11 46.02 11.35 -24.85
CA VAL A 11 45.74 12.48 -23.95
C VAL A 11 44.29 12.97 -24.12
N VAL A 12 43.79 13.04 -25.35
CA VAL A 12 42.39 13.44 -25.61
C VAL A 12 41.42 12.41 -25.10
N ALA A 13 41.72 11.11 -25.26
CA ALA A 13 40.89 10.03 -24.73
C ALA A 13 40.89 10.00 -23.18
N ALA A 14 42.02 10.26 -22.55
CA ALA A 14 42.13 10.37 -21.09
C ALA A 14 41.35 11.58 -20.55
N MET A 15 41.39 12.70 -21.26
CA MET A 15 40.65 13.91 -20.89
C MET A 15 39.14 13.72 -21.07
N ALA A 16 38.69 13.02 -22.12
CA ALA A 16 37.30 12.68 -22.33
C ALA A 16 36.75 11.71 -21.23
N CYS A 17 37.58 10.74 -20.78
CA CYS A 17 37.22 9.84 -19.66
C CYS A 17 37.07 10.59 -18.33
N LEU A 18 37.92 11.59 -18.06
CA LEU A 18 37.84 12.40 -16.84
C LEU A 18 36.57 13.27 -16.78
N ILE A 19 36.08 13.72 -17.95
CA ILE A 19 34.83 14.50 -18.03
C ILE A 19 33.61 13.61 -17.74
N MET A 20 33.64 12.33 -18.10
CA MET A 20 32.52 11.40 -17.85
C MET A 20 32.35 10.98 -16.39
N ILE A 21 33.42 11.10 -15.57
CA ILE A 21 33.35 10.74 -14.13
C ILE A 21 32.68 11.85 -13.31
N GLY A 22 32.52 13.04 -13.85
CA GLY A 22 31.93 14.21 -13.17
C GLY A 22 30.39 14.25 -13.16
N TYR A 23 29.69 13.39 -13.89
CA TYR A 23 28.24 13.28 -13.81
C TYR A 23 27.86 12.38 -12.64
N SER A 24 28.12 12.87 -11.43
CA SER A 24 27.47 12.30 -10.24
C SER A 24 25.98 12.43 -10.45
N SER A 25 25.30 11.30 -10.69
CA SER A 25 23.86 11.23 -10.68
C SER A 25 23.41 11.81 -9.35
N ALA A 26 22.88 13.03 -9.34
CA ALA A 26 22.12 13.55 -8.23
C ALA A 26 20.91 12.64 -8.09
N SER A 27 21.04 11.58 -7.31
CA SER A 27 19.92 10.76 -6.87
C SER A 27 18.97 11.74 -6.19
N ALA A 28 17.83 12.00 -6.81
CA ALA A 28 16.78 12.79 -6.20
C ALA A 28 16.43 12.07 -4.88
N GLN A 29 16.95 12.59 -3.79
CA GLN A 29 16.72 12.04 -2.45
C GLN A 29 15.25 12.29 -2.16
N GLN A 30 14.44 11.24 -2.27
CA GLN A 30 13.02 11.34 -1.93
C GLN A 30 12.92 11.80 -0.47
N SER A 31 12.29 12.96 -0.27
CA SER A 31 12.06 13.47 1.08
C SER A 31 11.13 12.51 1.84
N ILE A 32 11.32 12.43 3.15
CA ILE A 32 10.45 11.63 4.04
C ILE A 32 9.01 12.08 3.87
N SER A 33 8.79 13.37 3.78
CA SER A 33 7.47 13.98 3.60
C SER A 33 6.76 13.48 2.35
N SER A 34 7.46 13.37 1.21
CA SER A 34 6.85 12.88 -0.03
C SER A 34 6.40 11.42 0.06
N SER A 35 7.14 10.59 0.79
CA SER A 35 6.75 9.20 1.01
C SER A 35 5.51 9.04 1.91
N LEU A 36 5.25 10.04 2.75
CA LEU A 36 4.09 10.10 3.64
C LEU A 36 2.87 10.82 3.02
N GLY A 37 3.02 11.37 1.80
CA GLY A 37 1.99 12.18 1.17
C GLY A 37 1.78 13.54 1.83
N VAL A 38 2.81 14.05 2.51
CA VAL A 38 2.81 15.35 3.20
C VAL A 38 3.69 16.31 2.41
N VAL A 39 3.22 17.52 2.16
CA VAL A 39 3.99 18.53 1.41
C VAL A 39 4.33 19.71 2.32
N PRO A 40 5.54 19.76 2.89
CA PRO A 40 6.00 20.90 3.69
C PRO A 40 6.51 22.02 2.79
N TYR A 41 6.00 23.22 2.99
CA TYR A 41 6.47 24.42 2.32
C TYR A 41 7.26 25.30 3.31
N PRO A 42 8.53 25.63 3.05
CA PRO A 42 9.34 26.45 3.93
C PRO A 42 8.86 27.91 3.92
N SER A 43 8.27 28.40 5.01
CA SER A 43 7.76 29.76 5.10
C SER A 43 8.81 30.79 5.58
N LYS A 44 9.94 30.33 6.09
CA LYS A 44 11.05 31.16 6.61
C LYS A 44 12.32 31.08 5.75
N GLY A 45 12.22 30.57 4.49
CA GLY A 45 13.36 30.43 3.60
C GLY A 45 14.36 29.34 3.99
N GLN A 46 13.91 28.28 4.68
CA GLN A 46 14.74 27.15 5.04
C GLN A 46 15.31 26.48 3.78
N SER A 47 16.61 26.15 3.82
CA SER A 47 17.26 25.43 2.75
C SER A 47 16.79 23.97 2.66
N GLN A 48 16.99 23.31 1.52
CA GLN A 48 16.67 21.90 1.35
C GLN A 48 17.40 21.00 2.37
N ALA A 49 18.66 21.34 2.68
CA ALA A 49 19.43 20.59 3.70
C ALA A 49 18.81 20.73 5.08
N GLN A 50 18.35 21.94 5.44
CA GLN A 50 17.64 22.16 6.70
C GLN A 50 16.30 21.44 6.71
N GLN A 51 15.55 21.46 5.62
CA GLN A 51 14.28 20.75 5.50
C GLN A 51 14.46 19.24 5.72
N ASN A 52 15.45 18.62 5.07
CA ASN A 52 15.73 17.19 5.22
C ASN A 52 16.06 16.82 6.69
N LYS A 53 16.80 17.68 7.38
CA LYS A 53 17.11 17.50 8.80
C LYS A 53 15.86 17.62 9.65
N ASP A 54 15.07 18.66 9.45
CA ASP A 54 13.84 18.91 10.19
C ASP A 54 12.82 17.80 9.97
N GLU A 55 12.69 17.28 8.74
CA GLU A 55 11.85 16.12 8.42
C GLU A 55 12.30 14.87 9.19
N GLY A 56 13.60 14.58 9.24
CA GLY A 56 14.12 13.44 9.99
C GLY A 56 13.85 13.52 11.48
N GLU A 57 14.06 14.70 12.07
CA GLU A 57 13.80 14.93 13.49
C GLU A 57 12.30 14.89 13.82
N CYS A 58 11.45 15.47 12.97
CA CYS A 58 10.00 15.43 13.13
C CYS A 58 9.44 14.01 12.93
N TYR A 59 10.03 13.23 12.03
CA TYR A 59 9.67 11.83 11.86
C TYR A 59 9.96 11.00 13.14
N ALA A 60 11.15 11.16 13.69
CA ALA A 60 11.53 10.47 14.92
C ALA A 60 10.64 10.88 16.10
N TRP A 61 10.36 12.17 16.23
CA TRP A 61 9.46 12.70 17.25
C TRP A 61 8.02 12.17 17.10
N ALA A 62 7.45 12.22 15.88
CA ALA A 62 6.12 11.71 15.62
C ALA A 62 6.00 10.22 15.93
N LYS A 63 7.04 9.43 15.60
CA LYS A 63 7.10 8.01 15.93
C LYS A 63 7.09 7.77 17.45
N GLN A 64 7.81 8.58 18.21
CA GLN A 64 7.81 8.51 19.68
C GLN A 64 6.46 8.90 20.27
N GLN A 65 5.85 9.96 19.76
CA GLN A 65 4.57 10.47 20.28
C GLN A 65 3.39 9.56 19.97
N THR A 66 3.37 8.97 18.79
CA THR A 66 2.24 8.14 18.35
C THR A 66 2.44 6.65 18.59
N GLY A 67 3.68 6.20 18.78
CA GLY A 67 4.04 4.78 18.79
C GLY A 67 3.87 4.10 17.42
N ILE A 68 3.62 4.86 16.35
CA ILE A 68 3.36 4.34 15.02
C ILE A 68 4.64 4.40 14.19
N ASP A 69 5.01 3.28 13.58
CA ASP A 69 6.04 3.22 12.55
C ASP A 69 5.37 3.14 11.16
N PRO A 70 5.40 4.22 10.34
CA PRO A 70 4.74 4.22 9.04
C PRO A 70 5.27 3.13 8.10
N VAL A 71 6.57 2.82 8.19
CA VAL A 71 7.19 1.78 7.36
C VAL A 71 6.65 0.40 7.75
N ALA A 72 6.54 0.12 9.04
CA ALA A 72 5.96 -1.12 9.53
C ALA A 72 4.47 -1.23 9.16
N VAL A 73 3.71 -0.14 9.29
CA VAL A 73 2.30 -0.10 8.87
C VAL A 73 2.17 -0.30 7.37
N ALA A 74 3.02 0.32 6.55
CA ALA A 74 2.98 0.18 5.10
C ALA A 74 3.30 -1.25 4.64
N SER A 75 4.31 -1.89 5.26
CA SER A 75 4.77 -3.24 4.93
C SER A 75 3.97 -4.36 5.59
N ALA A 76 3.06 -4.03 6.52
CA ALA A 76 2.24 -5.04 7.17
C ALA A 76 1.44 -5.86 6.14
N PRO A 77 1.55 -7.20 6.16
CA PRO A 77 0.79 -8.03 5.25
C PRO A 77 -0.71 -7.79 5.45
N PRO A 78 -1.53 -7.94 4.40
CA PRO A 78 -2.97 -7.89 4.55
C PRO A 78 -3.40 -8.87 5.64
N PRO A 79 -4.43 -8.55 6.43
CA PRO A 79 -4.98 -9.51 7.38
C PRO A 79 -5.24 -10.82 6.64
N PRO A 80 -4.93 -11.97 7.27
CA PRO A 80 -5.17 -13.26 6.64
C PRO A 80 -6.64 -13.27 6.19
N SER A 81 -6.84 -13.35 4.88
CA SER A 81 -8.16 -13.62 4.31
C SER A 81 -8.65 -14.85 5.04
N GLY A 82 -9.77 -14.74 5.74
CA GLY A 82 -10.35 -15.88 6.49
C GLY A 82 -10.37 -17.14 5.63
N PRO A 83 -10.61 -18.32 6.19
CA PRO A 83 -10.43 -19.62 5.52
C PRO A 83 -10.94 -19.56 4.10
N ALA A 84 -10.08 -19.95 3.16
CA ALA A 84 -10.15 -19.71 1.71
C ALA A 84 -11.57 -19.48 1.20
N ALA A 85 -11.86 -18.22 0.85
CA ALA A 85 -13.19 -17.70 0.64
C ALA A 85 -14.02 -18.63 -0.24
N GLY A 86 -14.91 -19.39 0.35
CA GLY A 86 -15.88 -20.16 -0.39
C GLY A 86 -16.17 -21.56 0.08
N GLY A 87 -15.31 -22.22 0.87
CA GLY A 87 -15.60 -23.58 1.33
C GLY A 87 -16.84 -23.61 2.26
N GLY A 88 -16.73 -22.98 3.40
CA GLY A 88 -17.78 -23.02 4.43
C GLY A 88 -19.07 -22.30 4.02
N GLU A 89 -18.98 -21.13 3.40
CA GLU A 89 -20.15 -20.36 2.97
C GLU A 89 -20.86 -21.03 1.78
N ARG A 90 -20.11 -21.63 0.86
CA ARG A 90 -20.69 -22.42 -0.23
C ARG A 90 -21.40 -23.67 0.28
N VAL A 91 -20.78 -24.40 1.23
CA VAL A 91 -21.40 -25.57 1.85
C VAL A 91 -22.66 -25.17 2.63
N LYS A 92 -22.62 -24.07 3.41
CA LYS A 92 -23.81 -23.54 4.08
C LYS A 92 -24.89 -23.12 3.08
N GLY A 93 -24.50 -22.45 1.98
CA GLY A 93 -25.41 -22.07 0.92
C GLY A 93 -26.04 -23.27 0.24
N ALA A 94 -25.23 -24.28 -0.09
CA ALA A 94 -25.70 -25.53 -0.67
C ALA A 94 -26.67 -26.28 0.25
N ALA A 95 -26.33 -26.39 1.54
CA ALA A 95 -27.19 -27.06 2.52
C ALA A 95 -28.55 -26.36 2.72
N ARG A 96 -28.53 -25.03 2.81
CA ARG A 96 -29.78 -24.24 2.91
C ARG A 96 -30.60 -24.30 1.62
N GLY A 97 -29.94 -24.23 0.47
CA GLY A 97 -30.57 -24.34 -0.83
C GLY A 97 -31.15 -25.73 -1.08
N ALA A 98 -30.46 -26.79 -0.69
CA ALA A 98 -30.93 -28.15 -0.78
C ALA A 98 -32.18 -28.36 0.11
N ALA A 99 -32.15 -27.90 1.36
CA ALA A 99 -33.30 -28.01 2.28
C ALA A 99 -34.52 -27.24 1.75
N GLY A 100 -34.35 -26.01 1.30
CA GLY A 100 -35.44 -25.22 0.69
C GLY A 100 -35.98 -25.83 -0.61
N GLY A 101 -35.03 -26.29 -1.48
CA GLY A 101 -35.38 -26.92 -2.75
C GLY A 101 -36.07 -28.28 -2.58
N ALA A 102 -35.69 -29.06 -1.55
CA ALA A 102 -36.39 -30.29 -1.18
C ALA A 102 -37.86 -30.06 -0.74
N ALA A 103 -38.08 -29.01 0.05
CA ALA A 103 -39.41 -28.64 0.48
C ALA A 103 -40.32 -28.25 -0.69
N VAL A 104 -39.81 -27.45 -1.63
CA VAL A 104 -40.55 -27.07 -2.87
C VAL A 104 -40.73 -28.27 -3.78
N GLY A 105 -39.69 -29.11 -3.94
CA GLY A 105 -39.73 -30.33 -4.74
C GLY A 105 -40.74 -31.36 -4.22
N ALA A 106 -40.94 -31.44 -2.88
CA ALA A 106 -41.94 -32.30 -2.27
C ALA A 106 -43.36 -31.92 -2.68
N ILE A 107 -43.65 -30.62 -2.81
CA ILE A 107 -44.94 -30.10 -3.28
C ILE A 107 -45.11 -30.37 -4.77
N ALA A 108 -44.01 -30.30 -5.56
CA ALA A 108 -44.03 -30.52 -6.99
C ALA A 108 -43.90 -32.00 -7.42
N GLY A 109 -43.78 -32.92 -6.47
CA GLY A 109 -43.73 -34.36 -6.70
C GLY A 109 -42.33 -34.93 -6.99
N ASP A 110 -41.23 -34.14 -6.91
CA ASP A 110 -39.86 -34.62 -7.10
C ASP A 110 -38.87 -33.93 -6.16
N THR A 111 -38.81 -34.42 -4.93
CA THR A 111 -37.95 -33.89 -3.84
C THR A 111 -36.46 -33.94 -4.22
N GLY A 112 -36.05 -34.97 -4.96
CA GLY A 112 -34.63 -35.16 -5.36
C GLY A 112 -34.14 -34.09 -6.34
N LYS A 113 -34.94 -33.80 -7.36
CA LYS A 113 -34.61 -32.72 -8.32
C LYS A 113 -34.66 -31.35 -7.69
N GLY A 114 -35.66 -31.10 -6.83
CA GLY A 114 -35.77 -29.86 -6.07
C GLY A 114 -34.55 -29.60 -5.18
N ALA A 115 -34.08 -30.61 -4.44
CA ALA A 115 -32.91 -30.51 -3.60
C ALA A 115 -31.62 -30.26 -4.42
N ALA A 116 -31.44 -30.94 -5.54
CA ALA A 116 -30.26 -30.78 -6.41
C ALA A 116 -30.19 -29.37 -7.01
N VAL A 117 -31.27 -28.84 -7.56
CA VAL A 117 -31.34 -27.47 -8.10
C VAL A 117 -31.11 -26.45 -6.98
N GLY A 118 -31.75 -26.63 -5.81
CA GLY A 118 -31.58 -25.76 -4.67
C GLY A 118 -30.15 -25.73 -4.14
N ALA A 119 -29.43 -26.87 -4.12
CA ALA A 119 -28.04 -26.95 -3.73
C ALA A 119 -27.13 -26.14 -4.69
N VAL A 120 -27.33 -26.24 -5.99
CA VAL A 120 -26.56 -25.50 -6.99
C VAL A 120 -26.78 -23.99 -6.83
N VAL A 121 -28.01 -23.53 -6.74
CA VAL A 121 -28.34 -22.13 -6.53
C VAL A 121 -27.79 -21.61 -5.20
N GLY A 122 -27.93 -22.40 -4.14
CA GLY A 122 -27.40 -22.08 -2.81
C GLY A 122 -25.87 -21.97 -2.77
N THR A 123 -25.16 -22.83 -3.52
CA THR A 123 -23.69 -22.75 -3.65
C THR A 123 -23.24 -21.44 -4.30
N MET A 124 -23.94 -21.01 -5.37
CA MET A 124 -23.64 -19.74 -6.05
C MET A 124 -23.93 -18.54 -5.15
N ALA A 125 -25.04 -18.54 -4.44
CA ALA A 125 -25.40 -17.49 -3.50
C ALA A 125 -24.39 -17.39 -2.34
N GLY A 126 -23.99 -18.52 -1.75
CA GLY A 126 -22.98 -18.60 -0.71
C GLY A 126 -21.62 -18.08 -1.17
N GLY A 127 -21.24 -18.38 -2.40
CA GLY A 127 -19.99 -17.86 -3.01
C GLY A 127 -19.99 -16.34 -3.19
N ARG A 128 -21.13 -15.75 -3.57
CA ARG A 128 -21.26 -14.27 -3.66
C ARG A 128 -21.17 -13.62 -2.28
N GLN A 129 -21.83 -14.17 -1.29
CA GLN A 129 -21.80 -13.67 0.08
C GLN A 129 -20.37 -13.75 0.67
N ALA A 130 -19.63 -14.82 0.40
CA ALA A 130 -18.23 -14.96 0.82
C ALA A 130 -17.35 -13.86 0.23
N ARG A 131 -17.48 -13.57 -1.07
CA ARG A 131 -16.74 -12.50 -1.74
C ARG A 131 -17.08 -11.11 -1.19
N GLN A 132 -18.35 -10.85 -0.90
CA GLN A 132 -18.78 -9.58 -0.30
C GLN A 132 -18.18 -9.39 1.11
N LYS A 133 -18.19 -10.45 1.93
CA LYS A 133 -17.55 -10.40 3.25
C LYS A 133 -16.05 -10.17 3.17
N GLN A 134 -15.37 -10.82 2.23
CA GLN A 134 -13.95 -10.64 2.00
C GLN A 134 -13.62 -9.20 1.57
N SER A 135 -14.34 -8.66 0.59
CA SER A 135 -14.12 -7.28 0.15
C SER A 135 -14.40 -6.26 1.26
N ALA A 136 -15.42 -6.49 2.10
CA ALA A 136 -15.70 -5.65 3.25
C ALA A 136 -14.57 -5.69 4.29
N GLN A 137 -13.99 -6.87 4.55
CA GLN A 137 -12.85 -7.02 5.46
C GLN A 137 -11.60 -6.34 4.92
N GLU A 138 -11.32 -6.47 3.62
CA GLU A 138 -10.20 -5.80 2.96
C GLU A 138 -10.35 -4.27 3.04
N GLN A 139 -11.54 -3.74 2.78
CA GLN A 139 -11.83 -2.30 2.92
C GLN A 139 -11.65 -1.83 4.36
N GLN A 140 -12.15 -2.60 5.33
CA GLN A 140 -11.99 -2.26 6.74
C GLN A 140 -10.52 -2.24 7.16
N ALA A 141 -9.72 -3.22 6.70
CA ALA A 141 -8.28 -3.26 6.96
C ALA A 141 -7.55 -2.08 6.31
N GLN A 142 -7.89 -1.71 5.08
CA GLN A 142 -7.33 -0.54 4.41
C GLN A 142 -7.70 0.75 5.15
N ASN A 143 -8.95 0.90 5.57
CA ASN A 143 -9.41 2.07 6.32
C ASN A 143 -8.70 2.18 7.69
N ALA A 144 -8.51 1.07 8.38
CA ALA A 144 -7.75 1.05 9.63
C ALA A 144 -6.29 1.45 9.42
N LYS A 145 -5.66 0.93 8.35
CA LYS A 145 -4.29 1.26 7.97
C LYS A 145 -4.14 2.75 7.62
N SER A 146 -5.03 3.28 6.79
CA SER A 146 -5.02 4.70 6.43
C SER A 146 -5.29 5.61 7.63
N GLY A 147 -6.20 5.25 8.51
CA GLY A 147 -6.46 5.99 9.75
C GLY A 147 -5.24 6.05 10.67
N THR A 148 -4.51 4.93 10.79
CA THR A 148 -3.26 4.87 11.56
C THR A 148 -2.19 5.80 10.96
N LEU A 149 -2.01 5.77 9.65
CA LEU A 149 -1.07 6.65 8.96
C LEU A 149 -1.48 8.13 9.07
N GLN A 150 -2.76 8.44 8.98
CA GLN A 150 -3.25 9.82 9.18
C GLN A 150 -2.95 10.35 10.57
N HIS A 151 -3.05 9.50 11.60
CA HIS A 151 -2.69 9.89 12.96
C HIS A 151 -1.21 10.24 13.09
N PHE A 152 -0.34 9.42 12.48
CA PHE A 152 1.09 9.72 12.39
C PHE A 152 1.34 11.03 11.61
N ASN A 153 0.73 11.19 10.45
CA ASN A 153 0.92 12.37 9.59
C ASN A 153 0.49 13.66 10.29
N LYS A 154 -0.54 13.63 11.12
CA LYS A 154 -0.95 14.79 11.94
C LYS A 154 0.14 15.19 12.94
N ALA A 155 0.73 14.23 13.63
CA ALA A 155 1.83 14.52 14.56
C ALA A 155 3.06 15.04 13.81
N PHE A 156 3.43 14.39 12.71
CA PHE A 156 4.54 14.81 11.86
C PHE A 156 4.35 16.23 11.31
N GLY A 157 3.16 16.53 10.78
CA GLY A 157 2.81 17.86 10.29
C GLY A 157 2.86 18.93 11.39
N ALA A 158 2.31 18.65 12.57
CA ALA A 158 2.35 19.56 13.70
C ALA A 158 3.79 19.92 14.13
N CYS A 159 4.71 18.94 14.10
CA CYS A 159 6.13 19.20 14.36
C CYS A 159 6.75 20.12 13.30
N LEU A 160 6.48 19.86 12.00
CA LEU A 160 6.97 20.70 10.91
C LEU A 160 6.41 22.12 10.96
N GLU A 161 5.12 22.27 11.28
CA GLU A 161 4.50 23.59 11.48
C GLU A 161 5.16 24.36 12.62
N GLY A 162 5.48 23.70 13.73
CA GLY A 162 6.24 24.30 14.84
C GLY A 162 7.64 24.80 14.43
N ARG A 163 8.22 24.21 13.37
CA ARG A 163 9.51 24.64 12.80
C ARG A 163 9.38 25.69 11.69
N GLY A 164 8.17 26.10 11.37
CA GLY A 164 7.89 27.16 10.39
C GLY A 164 7.75 26.65 8.97
N TYR A 165 7.21 25.45 8.79
CA TYR A 165 6.72 24.96 7.52
C TYR A 165 5.20 25.13 7.45
N VAL A 166 4.68 25.35 6.26
CA VAL A 166 3.24 25.20 5.98
C VAL A 166 3.02 23.80 5.42
N VAL A 167 2.16 23.03 6.05
CA VAL A 167 1.91 21.64 5.68
C VAL A 167 0.55 21.50 4.98
N LYS A 168 0.53 20.82 3.83
CA LYS A 168 -0.68 20.51 3.06
C LYS A 168 -0.76 19.03 2.75
#